data_ab1538183effb0fbe28426a008717300
#
_entry.id   ab1538183effb0fbe28426a008717300
#
_cell.length_a   1.000
_cell.length_b   1.000
_cell.length_c   1.000
_cell.angle_alpha   90.00
_cell.angle_beta   90.00
_cell.angle_gamma   90.00
#
_symmetry.space_group_name_H-M   'P 1'
#
loop_
_entity.id
_entity.type
_entity.pdbx_description
1 polymer ?
#
loop_
_entity_poly.entity_id
_entity_poly.type
_entity_poly.pdbx_seq_one_letter_code
_entity_poly.pdbx_strand_id
1 'polypeptide(L)'
;CPHHAKLALYDPLDSLQHYDYTVALPAPSLYSQFNNLDDVNIVLNGLILMGFDDVFEVSAAAEMVSEATREYIAANYSGTPFISTACPSVVRLIRVKFPNLISNLLPLKPPIEVAAQMAVKKAMEQTGLPREKIGIFFISPCPSKVTYVKSPLGTDRSEVDRVLAIKDVYPQLISYMQTVDPKAPDMSESGKIGVGWGRRSGEAGGLFTESYLAADGIENVIRVLEDMEDQKFSNLKFVELNACNGGCVGG
;
A
#
# COMPACT_ATOMS: atom_id res chain seq x y z
N CYS A 1 14.31 4.12 -12.49
CA CYS A 1 15.36 4.10 -13.54
C CYS A 1 15.99 5.47 -13.67
N PRO A 2 17.28 5.65 -13.33
CA PRO A 2 17.95 6.97 -13.38
C PRO A 2 18.03 7.58 -14.79
N HIS A 3 17.82 6.78 -15.82
CA HIS A 3 17.81 7.22 -17.22
C HIS A 3 16.42 7.47 -17.78
N HIS A 4 15.37 7.38 -16.99
CA HIS A 4 13.97 7.50 -17.40
C HIS A 4 13.59 6.62 -18.62
N ALA A 5 14.33 5.53 -18.85
CA ALA A 5 14.14 4.62 -19.97
C ALA A 5 12.92 3.70 -19.83
N LYS A 6 12.35 3.63 -18.62
CA LYS A 6 11.12 2.89 -18.33
C LYS A 6 10.17 3.77 -17.56
N LEU A 7 8.94 3.87 -18.04
CA LEU A 7 7.85 4.59 -17.41
C LEU A 7 6.75 3.59 -17.02
N ALA A 8 6.13 3.81 -15.88
CA ALA A 8 4.92 3.09 -15.53
C ALA A 8 3.73 3.69 -16.30
N LEU A 9 2.92 2.82 -16.87
CA LEU A 9 1.68 3.20 -17.52
C LEU A 9 0.56 3.19 -16.48
N TYR A 10 0.44 4.31 -15.78
CA TYR A 10 -0.71 4.57 -14.90
C TYR A 10 -1.98 4.75 -15.72
N ASP A 11 -3.11 4.45 -15.09
CA ASP A 11 -4.40 4.69 -15.71
C ASP A 11 -4.76 6.19 -15.61
N PRO A 12 -5.47 6.74 -16.61
CA PRO A 12 -5.90 8.13 -16.56
C PRO A 12 -7.14 8.32 -15.68
N LEU A 13 -7.31 9.53 -15.14
CA LEU A 13 -8.42 9.83 -14.23
C LEU A 13 -9.80 9.72 -14.90
N ASP A 14 -9.90 10.00 -16.20
CA ASP A 14 -11.14 9.86 -16.96
C ASP A 14 -11.65 8.41 -17.06
N SER A 15 -10.81 7.44 -16.70
CA SER A 15 -11.22 6.04 -16.61
C SER A 15 -12.30 5.77 -15.55
N LEU A 16 -12.59 6.73 -14.64
CA LEU A 16 -13.73 6.65 -13.72
C LEU A 16 -15.04 6.44 -14.47
N GLN A 17 -15.18 7.07 -15.63
CA GLN A 17 -16.40 7.01 -16.45
C GLN A 17 -16.76 5.61 -16.98
N HIS A 18 -15.87 4.65 -16.87
CA HIS A 18 -16.09 3.27 -17.29
C HIS A 18 -16.88 2.42 -16.29
N TYR A 19 -17.16 2.96 -15.10
CA TYR A 19 -17.82 2.25 -14.01
C TYR A 19 -19.07 2.98 -13.54
N ASP A 20 -20.04 2.23 -13.04
CA ASP A 20 -21.28 2.79 -12.51
C ASP A 20 -21.11 3.24 -11.04
N TYR A 21 -20.07 2.73 -10.35
CA TYR A 21 -19.69 3.11 -9.00
C TYR A 21 -18.18 3.01 -8.83
N THR A 22 -17.56 4.03 -8.27
CA THR A 22 -16.10 4.14 -8.17
C THR A 22 -15.64 4.32 -6.73
N VAL A 23 -14.65 3.53 -6.32
CA VAL A 23 -14.06 3.63 -4.98
C VAL A 23 -12.59 4.01 -5.08
N ALA A 24 -12.22 5.11 -4.44
CA ALA A 24 -10.82 5.50 -4.30
C ALA A 24 -10.14 4.73 -3.16
N LEU A 25 -8.96 4.20 -3.43
CA LEU A 25 -8.07 3.61 -2.43
C LEU A 25 -6.82 4.49 -2.28
N PRO A 26 -6.84 5.53 -1.42
CA PRO A 26 -5.65 6.34 -1.19
C PRO A 26 -4.58 5.53 -0.47
N ALA A 27 -3.35 5.48 -1.04
CA ALA A 27 -2.20 4.93 -0.34
C ALA A 27 -1.85 5.80 0.88
N PRO A 28 -1.33 5.24 1.99
CA PRO A 28 -0.88 6.03 3.14
C PRO A 28 0.12 7.13 2.77
N SER A 29 0.94 6.90 1.74
CA SER A 29 1.89 7.87 1.19
C SER A 29 1.23 9.11 0.56
N LEU A 30 -0.06 9.09 0.25
CA LEU A 30 -0.77 10.28 -0.26
C LEU A 30 -0.86 11.36 0.82
N TYR A 31 -1.17 10.98 2.05
CA TYR A 31 -1.33 11.94 3.16
C TYR A 31 -0.04 12.72 3.45
N SER A 32 1.11 12.09 3.28
CA SER A 32 2.42 12.73 3.49
C SER A 32 2.86 13.69 2.38
N GLN A 33 2.08 13.80 1.29
CA GLN A 33 2.35 14.79 0.24
C GLN A 33 1.85 16.20 0.60
N PHE A 34 0.99 16.31 1.60
CA PHE A 34 0.42 17.58 2.01
C PHE A 34 1.19 18.18 3.19
N ASN A 35 1.68 19.41 3.04
CA ASN A 35 2.25 20.17 4.14
C ASN A 35 1.11 20.63 5.06
N ASN A 36 1.29 20.45 6.37
CA ASN A 36 0.33 20.90 7.40
C ASN A 36 -1.07 20.29 7.21
N LEU A 37 -1.15 18.99 6.89
CA LEU A 37 -2.40 18.27 6.89
C LEU A 37 -2.80 17.97 8.35
N ASP A 38 -3.75 18.74 8.88
CA ASP A 38 -4.23 18.58 10.26
C ASP A 38 -5.25 17.43 10.38
N ASP A 39 -6.01 17.17 9.30
CA ASP A 39 -7.06 16.16 9.27
C ASP A 39 -7.09 15.42 7.92
N VAL A 40 -6.96 14.10 7.97
CA VAL A 40 -7.04 13.23 6.78
C VAL A 40 -8.42 13.27 6.12
N ASN A 41 -9.48 13.60 6.87
CA ASN A 41 -10.83 13.74 6.33
C ASN A 41 -10.94 14.78 5.23
N ILE A 42 -10.11 15.81 5.24
CA ILE A 42 -10.05 16.81 4.16
C ILE A 42 -9.62 16.14 2.83
N VAL A 43 -8.68 15.21 2.89
CA VAL A 43 -8.24 14.44 1.71
C VAL A 43 -9.35 13.50 1.23
N LEU A 44 -9.98 12.76 2.15
CA LEU A 44 -11.03 11.79 1.83
C LEU A 44 -12.25 12.49 1.21
N ASN A 45 -12.75 13.54 1.83
CA ASN A 45 -13.85 14.33 1.28
C ASN A 45 -13.46 15.03 -0.02
N GLY A 46 -12.20 15.46 -0.16
CA GLY A 46 -11.68 16.00 -1.42
C GLY A 46 -11.74 15.00 -2.57
N LEU A 47 -11.49 13.72 -2.32
CA LEU A 47 -11.63 12.65 -3.31
C LEU A 47 -13.09 12.43 -3.72
N ILE A 48 -14.04 12.51 -2.78
CA ILE A 48 -15.49 12.48 -3.11
C ILE A 48 -15.85 13.66 -4.02
N LEU A 49 -15.43 14.88 -3.65
CA LEU A 49 -15.69 16.08 -4.47
C LEU A 49 -15.02 16.00 -5.85
N MET A 50 -13.93 15.25 -5.99
CA MET A 50 -13.22 15.01 -7.25
C MET A 50 -13.99 14.06 -8.17
N GLY A 51 -15.02 13.36 -7.66
CA GLY A 51 -15.92 12.53 -8.46
C GLY A 51 -15.87 11.03 -8.16
N PHE A 52 -15.21 10.60 -7.09
CA PHE A 52 -15.36 9.24 -6.59
C PHE A 52 -16.65 9.11 -5.78
N ASP A 53 -17.31 7.95 -5.91
CA ASP A 53 -18.56 7.66 -5.18
C ASP A 53 -18.30 7.26 -3.72
N ASP A 54 -17.17 6.59 -3.45
CA ASP A 54 -16.74 6.21 -2.09
C ASP A 54 -15.21 6.23 -1.98
N VAL A 55 -14.74 6.20 -0.75
CA VAL A 55 -13.32 6.08 -0.42
C VAL A 55 -13.14 4.96 0.60
N PHE A 56 -12.13 4.12 0.40
CA PHE A 56 -11.69 3.14 1.38
C PHE A 56 -10.21 3.31 1.68
N GLU A 57 -9.86 3.57 2.93
CA GLU A 57 -8.48 3.85 3.33
C GLU A 57 -7.60 2.59 3.28
N VAL A 58 -6.55 2.59 2.46
CA VAL A 58 -5.53 1.53 2.51
C VAL A 58 -4.80 1.52 3.85
N SER A 59 -4.74 2.64 4.54
CA SER A 59 -4.20 2.78 5.89
C SER A 59 -4.96 1.95 6.92
N ALA A 60 -6.30 1.89 6.85
CA ALA A 60 -7.09 1.03 7.73
C ALA A 60 -6.80 -0.46 7.48
N ALA A 61 -6.74 -0.88 6.22
CA ALA A 61 -6.33 -2.24 5.87
C ALA A 61 -4.88 -2.56 6.30
N ALA A 62 -3.99 -1.57 6.29
CA ALA A 62 -2.61 -1.74 6.73
C ALA A 62 -2.51 -2.02 8.24
N GLU A 63 -3.36 -1.43 9.06
CA GLU A 63 -3.46 -1.75 10.50
C GLU A 63 -3.93 -3.19 10.72
N MET A 64 -4.92 -3.65 9.95
CA MET A 64 -5.38 -5.05 10.01
C MET A 64 -4.28 -6.02 9.59
N VAL A 65 -3.52 -5.71 8.54
CA VAL A 65 -2.37 -6.53 8.11
C VAL A 65 -1.28 -6.55 9.19
N SER A 66 -1.03 -5.41 9.86
CA SER A 66 -0.05 -5.37 10.97
C SER A 66 -0.48 -6.26 12.14
N GLU A 67 -1.78 -6.29 12.46
CA GLU A 67 -2.31 -7.19 13.49
C GLU A 67 -2.17 -8.66 13.10
N ALA A 68 -2.61 -9.02 11.90
CA ALA A 68 -2.46 -10.37 11.37
C ALA A 68 -0.98 -10.81 11.31
N THR A 69 -0.07 -9.88 11.00
CA THR A 69 1.38 -10.13 11.00
C THR A 69 1.89 -10.46 12.41
N ARG A 70 1.45 -9.71 13.44
CA ARG A 70 1.82 -10.01 14.83
C ARG A 70 1.38 -11.41 15.26
N GLU A 71 0.12 -11.75 14.97
CA GLU A 71 -0.44 -13.06 15.29
C GLU A 71 0.30 -14.16 14.54
N TYR A 72 0.55 -13.96 13.24
CA TYR A 72 1.27 -14.94 12.43
C TYR A 72 2.70 -15.19 12.96
N ILE A 73 3.44 -14.11 13.26
CA ILE A 73 4.80 -14.21 13.80
C ILE A 73 4.77 -14.92 15.16
N ALA A 74 3.83 -14.57 16.05
CA ALA A 74 3.71 -15.20 17.37
C ALA A 74 3.47 -16.71 17.28
N ALA A 75 2.70 -17.15 16.29
CA ALA A 75 2.37 -18.57 16.13
C ALA A 75 3.43 -19.37 15.35
N ASN A 76 4.20 -18.76 14.47
CA ASN A 76 5.02 -19.48 13.47
C ASN A 76 6.52 -19.17 13.52
N TYR A 77 6.98 -18.25 14.40
CA TYR A 77 8.41 -17.92 14.48
C TYR A 77 9.25 -19.12 14.95
N SER A 78 10.21 -19.52 14.14
CA SER A 78 11.08 -20.69 14.37
C SER A 78 12.58 -20.36 14.40
N GLY A 79 12.94 -19.08 14.60
CA GLY A 79 14.34 -18.64 14.69
C GLY A 79 14.85 -17.93 13.45
N THR A 80 14.08 -17.91 12.33
CA THR A 80 14.38 -17.14 11.13
C THR A 80 13.37 -16.02 10.94
N PRO A 81 13.79 -14.78 10.56
CA PRO A 81 12.89 -13.67 10.44
C PRO A 81 11.96 -13.83 9.23
N PHE A 82 10.74 -13.33 9.37
CA PHE A 82 9.82 -13.14 8.24
C PHE A 82 10.11 -11.84 7.51
N ILE A 83 9.92 -11.83 6.19
CA ILE A 83 10.11 -10.67 5.31
C ILE A 83 8.74 -10.14 4.90
N SER A 84 8.55 -8.83 4.99
CA SER A 84 7.36 -8.15 4.48
C SER A 84 7.14 -8.40 2.99
N THR A 85 5.88 -8.60 2.60
CA THR A 85 5.45 -8.74 1.20
C THR A 85 4.81 -7.48 0.62
N ALA A 86 4.85 -6.38 1.36
CA ALA A 86 4.21 -5.12 0.97
C ALA A 86 4.85 -4.44 -0.25
N CYS A 87 6.16 -4.62 -0.46
CA CYS A 87 6.88 -4.05 -1.60
C CYS A 87 7.02 -5.05 -2.75
N PRO A 88 6.26 -4.90 -3.86
CA PRO A 88 6.33 -5.84 -4.98
C PRO A 88 7.71 -5.92 -5.65
N SER A 89 8.48 -4.82 -5.64
CA SER A 89 9.85 -4.81 -6.15
C SER A 89 10.76 -5.75 -5.36
N VAL A 90 10.64 -5.71 -4.03
CA VAL A 90 11.44 -6.57 -3.14
C VAL A 90 11.03 -8.03 -3.31
N VAL A 91 9.73 -8.32 -3.34
CA VAL A 91 9.24 -9.69 -3.54
C VAL A 91 9.73 -10.27 -4.88
N ARG A 92 9.70 -9.47 -5.96
CA ARG A 92 10.23 -9.89 -7.26
C ARG A 92 11.75 -10.09 -7.22
N LEU A 93 12.48 -9.21 -6.55
CA LEU A 93 13.93 -9.34 -6.36
C LEU A 93 14.28 -10.64 -5.62
N ILE A 94 13.57 -10.96 -4.54
CA ILE A 94 13.76 -12.19 -3.77
C ILE A 94 13.53 -13.40 -4.66
N ARG A 95 12.42 -13.43 -5.39
CA ARG A 95 12.09 -14.58 -6.27
C ARG A 95 13.12 -14.83 -7.36
N VAL A 96 13.81 -13.79 -7.84
CA VAL A 96 14.77 -13.90 -8.95
C VAL A 96 16.20 -14.09 -8.44
N LYS A 97 16.59 -13.38 -7.38
CA LYS A 97 17.99 -13.32 -6.94
C LYS A 97 18.27 -14.06 -5.63
N PHE A 98 17.26 -14.23 -4.79
CA PHE A 98 17.39 -14.82 -3.44
C PHE A 98 16.35 -15.93 -3.23
N PRO A 99 16.28 -16.97 -4.09
CA PRO A 99 15.22 -17.96 -4.05
C PRO A 99 15.16 -18.74 -2.72
N ASN A 100 16.29 -18.85 -2.02
CA ASN A 100 16.36 -19.48 -0.69
C ASN A 100 15.54 -18.73 0.38
N LEU A 101 15.27 -17.44 0.19
CA LEU A 101 14.51 -16.62 1.11
C LEU A 101 12.99 -16.57 0.80
N ILE A 102 12.52 -17.30 -0.22
CA ILE A 102 11.09 -17.33 -0.55
C ILE A 102 10.25 -17.85 0.62
N SER A 103 10.74 -18.82 1.36
CA SER A 103 10.07 -19.37 2.55
C SER A 103 9.98 -18.40 3.73
N ASN A 104 10.78 -17.32 3.71
CA ASN A 104 10.73 -16.27 4.71
C ASN A 104 9.68 -15.19 4.41
N LEU A 105 9.15 -15.15 3.18
CA LEU A 105 8.10 -14.18 2.82
C LEU A 105 6.84 -14.43 3.65
N LEU A 106 6.29 -13.39 4.24
CA LEU A 106 5.01 -13.49 4.95
C LEU A 106 3.91 -13.97 3.99
N PRO A 107 3.16 -15.03 4.34
CA PRO A 107 2.07 -15.53 3.50
C PRO A 107 0.78 -14.73 3.72
N LEU A 108 0.90 -13.41 3.85
CA LEU A 108 -0.22 -12.48 4.02
C LEU A 108 -0.38 -11.60 2.79
N LYS A 109 -1.64 -11.27 2.47
CA LYS A 109 -1.93 -10.32 1.40
C LYS A 109 -1.46 -8.92 1.80
N PRO A 110 -0.88 -8.16 0.85
CA PRO A 110 -0.48 -6.79 1.13
C PRO A 110 -1.71 -5.89 1.36
N PRO A 111 -1.57 -4.77 2.09
CA PRO A 111 -2.69 -3.88 2.41
C PRO A 111 -3.54 -3.43 1.23
N ILE A 112 -2.94 -3.24 0.06
CA ILE A 112 -3.65 -2.87 -1.17
C ILE A 112 -4.71 -3.92 -1.56
N GLU A 113 -4.40 -5.21 -1.44
CA GLU A 113 -5.34 -6.28 -1.80
C GLU A 113 -6.42 -6.46 -0.73
N VAL A 114 -6.06 -6.31 0.55
CA VAL A 114 -7.04 -6.36 1.64
C VAL A 114 -8.03 -5.20 1.51
N ALA A 115 -7.52 -3.98 1.29
CA ALA A 115 -8.35 -2.80 1.06
C ALA A 115 -9.28 -2.98 -0.15
N ALA A 116 -8.75 -3.46 -1.28
CA ALA A 116 -9.53 -3.66 -2.49
C ALA A 116 -10.66 -4.68 -2.29
N GLN A 117 -10.38 -5.81 -1.63
CA GLN A 117 -11.39 -6.83 -1.34
C GLN A 117 -12.49 -6.29 -0.41
N MET A 118 -12.11 -5.54 0.63
CA MET A 118 -13.09 -4.93 1.54
C MET A 118 -13.91 -3.85 0.84
N ALA A 119 -13.29 -3.01 0.01
CA ALA A 119 -13.96 -1.97 -0.76
C ALA A 119 -14.97 -2.58 -1.76
N VAL A 120 -14.59 -3.63 -2.49
CA VAL A 120 -15.51 -4.37 -3.38
C VAL A 120 -16.71 -4.91 -2.60
N LYS A 121 -16.45 -5.58 -1.49
CA LYS A 121 -17.54 -6.16 -0.67
C LYS A 121 -18.49 -5.08 -0.19
N LYS A 122 -17.95 -3.99 0.39
CA LYS A 122 -18.73 -2.84 0.87
C LYS A 122 -19.57 -2.23 -0.25
N ALA A 123 -18.96 -1.95 -1.41
CA ALA A 123 -19.66 -1.35 -2.55
C ALA A 123 -20.78 -2.24 -3.09
N MET A 124 -20.55 -3.55 -3.23
CA MET A 124 -21.58 -4.49 -3.65
C MET A 124 -22.76 -4.56 -2.67
N GLU A 125 -22.49 -4.57 -1.36
CA GLU A 125 -23.50 -4.58 -0.30
C GLU A 125 -24.32 -3.27 -0.27
N GLN A 126 -23.66 -2.13 -0.50
CA GLN A 126 -24.31 -0.82 -0.47
C GLN A 126 -25.14 -0.51 -1.73
N THR A 127 -24.64 -0.92 -2.90
CA THR A 127 -25.24 -0.52 -4.18
C THR A 127 -26.09 -1.62 -4.82
N GLY A 128 -25.85 -2.88 -4.47
CA GLY A 128 -26.44 -4.02 -5.18
C GLY A 128 -25.88 -4.25 -6.59
N LEU A 129 -24.86 -3.48 -6.99
CA LEU A 129 -24.25 -3.62 -8.31
C LEU A 129 -23.38 -4.87 -8.38
N PRO A 130 -23.29 -5.51 -9.56
CA PRO A 130 -22.37 -6.60 -9.79
C PRO A 130 -20.93 -6.06 -9.85
N ARG A 131 -19.94 -6.95 -9.54
CA ARG A 131 -18.52 -6.60 -9.42
C ARG A 131 -17.95 -5.81 -10.61
N GLU A 132 -18.33 -6.17 -11.83
CA GLU A 132 -17.86 -5.57 -13.08
C GLU A 132 -18.30 -4.11 -13.30
N LYS A 133 -19.29 -3.66 -12.54
CA LYS A 133 -19.79 -2.27 -12.57
C LYS A 133 -19.13 -1.37 -11.53
N ILE A 134 -18.35 -1.97 -10.63
CA ILE A 134 -17.65 -1.28 -9.55
C ILE A 134 -16.18 -1.13 -9.94
N GLY A 135 -15.68 0.11 -9.99
CA GLY A 135 -14.28 0.42 -10.24
C GLY A 135 -13.50 0.68 -8.96
N ILE A 136 -12.43 -0.07 -8.75
CA ILE A 136 -11.51 0.08 -7.61
C ILE A 136 -10.23 0.76 -8.08
N PHE A 137 -10.00 1.97 -7.59
CA PHE A 137 -8.94 2.87 -8.04
C PHE A 137 -7.87 3.08 -6.95
N PHE A 138 -6.70 2.50 -7.13
CA PHE A 138 -5.59 2.71 -6.21
C PHE A 138 -4.80 3.96 -6.56
N ILE A 139 -4.70 4.92 -5.63
CA ILE A 139 -3.94 6.17 -5.81
C ILE A 139 -2.57 5.99 -5.17
N SER A 140 -1.52 5.94 -5.99
CA SER A 140 -0.18 5.50 -5.55
C SER A 140 0.96 6.22 -6.25
N PRO A 141 2.11 6.45 -5.58
CA PRO A 141 3.33 6.90 -6.24
C PRO A 141 4.10 5.77 -6.93
N CYS A 142 3.70 4.51 -6.70
CA CYS A 142 4.55 3.34 -6.92
C CYS A 142 4.37 2.69 -8.30
N PRO A 143 5.35 2.81 -9.23
CA PRO A 143 5.29 2.14 -10.52
C PRO A 143 5.27 0.61 -10.42
N SER A 144 5.86 0.06 -9.37
CA SER A 144 5.87 -1.39 -9.14
C SER A 144 4.47 -1.94 -8.82
N LYS A 145 3.61 -1.14 -8.21
CA LYS A 145 2.22 -1.51 -7.94
C LYS A 145 1.35 -1.47 -9.19
N VAL A 146 1.67 -0.62 -10.18
CA VAL A 146 1.05 -0.69 -11.51
C VAL A 146 1.30 -2.05 -12.16
N THR A 147 2.55 -2.54 -12.09
CA THR A 147 2.90 -3.87 -12.59
C THR A 147 2.25 -4.98 -11.76
N TYR A 148 2.20 -4.79 -10.43
CA TYR A 148 1.61 -5.76 -9.52
C TYR A 148 0.12 -5.98 -9.79
N VAL A 149 -0.66 -4.93 -9.98
CA VAL A 149 -2.10 -5.03 -10.30
C VAL A 149 -2.33 -5.82 -11.60
N LYS A 150 -1.49 -5.61 -12.62
CA LYS A 150 -1.57 -6.33 -13.90
C LYS A 150 -1.04 -7.77 -13.85
N SER A 151 -0.11 -8.06 -12.94
CA SER A 151 0.52 -9.37 -12.77
C SER A 151 0.86 -9.56 -11.29
N PRO A 152 -0.14 -9.88 -10.46
CA PRO A 152 0.04 -9.97 -9.02
C PRO A 152 0.94 -11.13 -8.61
N LEU A 153 1.43 -11.07 -7.38
CA LEU A 153 2.28 -12.10 -6.78
C LEU A 153 1.51 -12.77 -5.65
N GLY A 154 1.37 -14.09 -5.71
CA GLY A 154 0.69 -14.86 -4.65
C GLY A 154 -0.85 -14.86 -4.73
N THR A 155 -1.43 -14.31 -5.79
CA THR A 155 -2.86 -14.40 -6.11
C THR A 155 -3.05 -14.45 -7.62
N ASP A 156 -4.16 -15.02 -8.09
CA ASP A 156 -4.44 -15.16 -9.53
C ASP A 156 -4.77 -13.83 -10.19
N ARG A 157 -5.45 -12.95 -9.47
CA ARG A 157 -5.77 -11.58 -9.91
C ARG A 157 -5.80 -10.61 -8.74
N SER A 158 -5.60 -9.33 -9.04
CA SER A 158 -5.86 -8.23 -8.10
C SER A 158 -7.35 -7.83 -8.15
N GLU A 159 -7.88 -7.37 -7.03
CA GLU A 159 -9.20 -6.73 -7.00
C GLU A 159 -9.15 -5.22 -7.32
N VAL A 160 -7.96 -4.67 -7.51
CA VAL A 160 -7.78 -3.30 -8.01
C VAL A 160 -7.94 -3.29 -9.53
N ASP A 161 -8.80 -2.42 -10.04
CA ASP A 161 -9.04 -2.29 -11.48
C ASP A 161 -8.09 -1.29 -12.14
N ARG A 162 -7.77 -0.19 -11.46
CA ARG A 162 -6.97 0.92 -11.98
C ARG A 162 -5.97 1.45 -10.96
N VAL A 163 -4.85 1.93 -11.46
CA VAL A 163 -3.84 2.59 -10.62
C VAL A 163 -3.60 3.99 -11.12
N LEU A 164 -3.97 4.98 -10.31
CA LEU A 164 -3.76 6.40 -10.60
C LEU A 164 -2.46 6.88 -9.97
N ALA A 165 -1.70 7.69 -10.70
CA ALA A 165 -0.50 8.28 -10.13
C ALA A 165 -0.84 9.44 -9.20
N ILE A 166 -0.21 9.49 -8.02
CA ILE A 166 -0.36 10.63 -7.09
C ILE A 166 -0.05 11.96 -7.81
N LYS A 167 0.99 12.01 -8.65
CA LYS A 167 1.37 13.22 -9.39
C LYS A 167 0.26 13.78 -10.30
N ASP A 168 -0.65 12.91 -10.79
CA ASP A 168 -1.72 13.30 -11.68
C ASP A 168 -3.01 13.65 -10.90
N VAL A 169 -3.22 13.01 -9.74
CA VAL A 169 -4.35 13.25 -8.83
C VAL A 169 -4.12 14.51 -7.97
N TYR A 170 -2.92 14.67 -7.43
CA TYR A 170 -2.56 15.69 -6.45
C TYR A 170 -2.93 17.13 -6.84
N PRO A 171 -2.61 17.63 -8.08
CA PRO A 171 -2.92 19.02 -8.44
C PRO A 171 -4.41 19.32 -8.45
N GLN A 172 -5.24 18.35 -8.82
CA GLN A 172 -6.69 18.50 -8.82
C GLN A 172 -7.24 18.38 -7.41
N LEU A 173 -6.77 17.39 -6.64
CA LEU A 173 -7.21 17.12 -5.28
C LEU A 173 -7.01 18.33 -4.36
N ILE A 174 -5.87 19.04 -4.45
CA ILE A 174 -5.65 20.28 -3.66
C ILE A 174 -6.78 21.29 -3.88
N SER A 175 -7.23 21.47 -5.11
CA SER A 175 -8.31 22.42 -5.41
C SER A 175 -9.63 22.03 -4.75
N TYR A 176 -9.96 20.74 -4.79
CA TYR A 176 -11.16 20.22 -4.11
C TYR A 176 -11.04 20.27 -2.58
N MET A 177 -9.88 19.94 -2.02
CA MET A 177 -9.65 20.02 -0.57
C MET A 177 -9.92 21.43 0.00
N GLN A 178 -9.65 22.49 -0.78
CA GLN A 178 -9.94 23.87 -0.38
C GLN A 178 -11.44 24.18 -0.33
N THR A 179 -12.28 23.36 -0.95
CA THR A 179 -13.74 23.54 -1.02
C THR A 179 -14.50 22.58 -0.10
N VAL A 180 -13.81 21.72 0.64
CA VAL A 180 -14.43 20.81 1.60
C VAL A 180 -15.15 21.61 2.68
N ASP A 181 -16.43 21.30 2.92
CA ASP A 181 -17.21 21.90 4.00
C ASP A 181 -16.57 21.51 5.35
N PRO A 182 -16.32 22.45 6.28
CA PRO A 182 -15.87 22.12 7.63
C PRO A 182 -16.81 21.20 8.42
N LYS A 183 -18.04 21.02 7.95
CA LYS A 183 -19.05 20.10 8.51
C LYS A 183 -19.17 18.81 7.70
N ALA A 184 -18.28 18.57 6.73
CA ALA A 184 -18.26 17.31 5.98
C ALA A 184 -18.14 16.11 6.93
N PRO A 185 -18.71 14.94 6.56
CA PRO A 185 -18.68 13.79 7.43
C PRO A 185 -17.25 13.32 7.73
N ASP A 186 -17.06 12.83 8.93
CA ASP A 186 -15.85 12.10 9.30
C ASP A 186 -15.87 10.72 8.60
N MET A 187 -14.91 10.51 7.74
CA MET A 187 -14.76 9.30 6.92
C MET A 187 -13.55 8.46 7.34
N SER A 188 -12.66 9.03 8.15
CA SER A 188 -11.41 8.37 8.52
C SER A 188 -11.66 7.25 9.53
N GLU A 189 -11.21 6.05 9.18
CA GLU A 189 -11.25 4.86 10.03
C GLU A 189 -9.85 4.46 10.50
N SER A 190 -8.79 5.02 9.90
CA SER A 190 -7.41 4.64 10.20
C SER A 190 -6.81 5.43 11.36
N GLY A 191 -6.04 4.75 12.19
CA GLY A 191 -5.23 5.35 13.24
C GLY A 191 -3.86 5.83 12.74
N LYS A 192 -3.04 6.30 13.68
CA LYS A 192 -1.69 6.82 13.39
C LYS A 192 -0.75 5.76 12.79
N ILE A 193 -0.95 4.48 13.11
CA ILE A 193 -0.15 3.37 12.58
C ILE A 193 -0.40 3.25 11.10
N GLY A 194 -1.67 3.20 10.69
CA GLY A 194 -2.06 3.08 9.29
C GLY A 194 -1.63 4.27 8.45
N VAL A 195 -1.87 5.49 8.92
CA VAL A 195 -1.44 6.73 8.24
C VAL A 195 0.09 6.77 8.07
N GLY A 196 0.84 6.36 9.09
CA GLY A 196 2.30 6.32 9.06
C GLY A 196 2.91 5.09 8.38
N TRP A 197 2.11 4.14 7.95
CA TRP A 197 2.56 2.82 7.50
C TRP A 197 3.47 2.85 6.25
N GLY A 198 3.27 3.81 5.36
CA GLY A 198 4.05 3.94 4.12
C GLY A 198 5.45 4.50 4.28
N ARG A 199 5.85 5.01 5.44
CA ARG A 199 7.20 5.49 5.73
C ARG A 199 8.13 4.34 6.10
N ARG A 200 9.44 4.57 6.07
CA ARG A 200 10.43 3.63 6.62
C ARG A 200 10.09 3.29 8.07
N SER A 201 10.16 2.03 8.43
CA SER A 201 9.77 1.48 9.73
C SER A 201 8.28 1.67 10.09
N GLY A 202 7.44 2.03 9.11
CA GLY A 202 6.01 2.25 9.36
C GLY A 202 5.25 0.95 9.59
N GLU A 203 5.53 -0.06 8.79
CA GLU A 203 4.97 -1.41 8.96
C GLU A 203 5.50 -2.07 10.24
N ALA A 204 6.82 -2.09 10.41
CA ALA A 204 7.47 -2.70 11.56
C ALA A 204 7.08 -2.04 12.89
N GLY A 205 6.89 -0.71 12.91
CA GLY A 205 6.40 0.03 14.07
C GLY A 205 5.01 -0.41 14.52
N GLY A 206 4.16 -0.86 13.60
CA GLY A 206 2.84 -1.43 13.89
C GLY A 206 2.89 -2.81 14.55
N LEU A 207 4.06 -3.45 14.63
CA LEU A 207 4.21 -4.76 15.24
C LEU A 207 4.47 -4.71 16.75
N PHE A 208 4.75 -3.54 17.31
CA PHE A 208 5.03 -3.35 18.74
C PHE A 208 6.10 -4.30 19.31
N THR A 209 7.17 -4.52 18.54
CA THR A 209 8.31 -5.36 18.93
C THR A 209 9.62 -4.64 18.63
N GLU A 210 10.67 -4.91 19.42
CA GLU A 210 12.03 -4.44 19.16
C GLU A 210 12.82 -5.40 18.25
N SER A 211 12.28 -6.60 17.96
CA SER A 211 12.96 -7.64 17.20
C SER A 211 12.71 -7.52 15.69
N TYR A 212 12.96 -6.34 15.14
CA TYR A 212 12.84 -6.11 13.69
C TYR A 212 14.01 -5.33 13.12
N LEU A 213 14.15 -5.41 11.79
CA LEU A 213 15.01 -4.55 10.99
C LEU A 213 14.19 -3.91 9.88
N ALA A 214 14.38 -2.62 9.65
CA ALA A 214 13.79 -1.91 8.52
C ALA A 214 14.87 -1.29 7.64
N ALA A 215 14.88 -1.66 6.36
CA ALA A 215 15.81 -1.12 5.38
C ALA A 215 15.07 -0.57 4.16
N ASP A 216 15.55 0.55 3.67
CA ASP A 216 15.02 1.27 2.52
C ASP A 216 16.14 1.62 1.52
N GLY A 217 15.75 1.74 0.25
CA GLY A 217 16.70 1.85 -0.85
C GLY A 217 17.23 0.49 -1.32
N ILE A 218 17.18 0.27 -2.65
CA ILE A 218 17.42 -1.05 -3.24
C ILE A 218 18.79 -1.64 -2.91
N GLU A 219 19.83 -0.80 -2.78
CA GLU A 219 21.18 -1.27 -2.45
C GLU A 219 21.27 -1.76 -1.00
N ASN A 220 20.62 -1.07 -0.05
CA ASN A 220 20.55 -1.52 1.33
C ASN A 220 19.71 -2.80 1.45
N VAL A 221 18.59 -2.87 0.71
CA VAL A 221 17.76 -4.07 0.63
C VAL A 221 18.57 -5.28 0.17
N ILE A 222 19.38 -5.13 -0.88
CA ILE A 222 20.23 -6.22 -1.38
C ILE A 222 21.20 -6.69 -0.28
N ARG A 223 21.89 -5.77 0.41
CA ARG A 223 22.81 -6.12 1.51
C ARG A 223 22.12 -6.86 2.63
N VAL A 224 20.93 -6.43 3.03
CA VAL A 224 20.15 -7.12 4.07
C VAL A 224 19.76 -8.53 3.62
N LEU A 225 19.37 -8.71 2.35
CA LEU A 225 19.04 -10.04 1.82
C LEU A 225 20.26 -10.96 1.74
N GLU A 226 21.43 -10.43 1.37
CA GLU A 226 22.71 -11.16 1.43
C GLU A 226 23.05 -11.59 2.87
N ASP A 227 22.93 -10.68 3.83
CA ASP A 227 23.16 -10.98 5.24
C ASP A 227 22.15 -11.98 5.81
N MET A 228 20.91 -12.03 5.28
CA MET A 228 19.91 -13.04 5.64
C MET A 228 20.29 -14.42 5.07
N GLU A 229 20.75 -14.52 3.83
CA GLU A 229 21.23 -15.80 3.27
C GLU A 229 22.45 -16.34 4.05
N ASP A 230 23.30 -15.43 4.51
CA ASP A 230 24.45 -15.74 5.37
C ASP A 230 24.06 -16.03 6.84
N GLN A 231 22.77 -16.02 7.18
CA GLN A 231 22.23 -16.29 8.52
C GLN A 231 22.80 -15.38 9.62
N LYS A 232 23.12 -14.11 9.28
CA LYS A 232 23.71 -13.16 10.24
C LYS A 232 22.71 -12.61 11.27
N PHE A 233 21.41 -12.81 11.09
CA PHE A 233 20.36 -12.27 11.94
C PHE A 233 19.73 -13.36 12.82
N SER A 234 20.27 -13.59 14.01
CA SER A 234 19.77 -14.61 14.93
C SER A 234 18.61 -14.18 15.83
N ASN A 235 18.38 -12.85 15.99
CA ASN A 235 17.45 -12.32 16.99
C ASN A 235 16.28 -11.52 16.36
N LEU A 236 16.22 -11.42 15.03
CA LEU A 236 15.15 -10.73 14.36
C LEU A 236 13.95 -11.66 14.14
N LYS A 237 12.75 -11.11 14.30
CA LYS A 237 11.48 -11.78 13.97
C LYS A 237 10.89 -11.29 12.67
N PHE A 238 11.19 -10.04 12.30
CA PHE A 238 10.61 -9.38 11.15
C PHE A 238 11.61 -8.47 10.44
N VAL A 239 11.52 -8.44 9.11
CA VAL A 239 12.33 -7.56 8.25
C VAL A 239 11.41 -6.81 7.29
N GLU A 240 11.34 -5.48 7.46
CA GLU A 240 10.69 -4.57 6.54
C GLU A 240 11.67 -4.09 5.46
N LEU A 241 11.36 -4.34 4.19
CA LEU A 241 12.22 -3.96 3.07
C LEU A 241 11.46 -3.12 2.05
N ASN A 242 11.95 -1.92 1.81
CA ASN A 242 11.39 -0.98 0.85
C ASN A 242 12.41 -0.63 -0.25
N ALA A 243 12.06 -0.81 -1.52
CA ALA A 243 12.96 -0.50 -2.63
C ALA A 243 13.24 1.00 -2.79
N CYS A 244 12.33 1.86 -2.34
CA CYS A 244 12.45 3.32 -2.41
C CYS A 244 13.09 3.87 -1.13
N ASN A 245 13.94 4.91 -1.26
CA ASN A 245 14.51 5.62 -0.12
C ASN A 245 13.40 6.36 0.66
N GLY A 246 13.37 6.21 1.97
CA GLY A 246 12.32 6.78 2.82
C GLY A 246 11.03 5.96 2.88
N GLY A 247 11.02 4.75 2.30
CA GLY A 247 9.82 3.91 2.15
C GLY A 247 8.96 4.34 0.96
N CYS A 248 7.65 4.01 1.00
CA CYS A 248 6.72 4.34 -0.08
C CYS A 248 6.49 5.86 -0.25
N VAL A 249 6.77 6.65 0.78
CA VAL A 249 6.66 8.12 0.75
C VAL A 249 7.67 8.74 -0.20
N GLY A 250 8.84 8.13 -0.36
CA GLY A 250 9.89 8.58 -1.27
C GLY A 250 9.84 7.96 -2.68
N GLY A 251 8.72 7.30 -3.03
CA GLY A 251 8.52 6.61 -4.29
C GLY A 251 8.10 7.48 -5.46
#